data_7ea3da39f0ba481afef656437d35ac05
#
_entry.id   7ea3da39f0ba481afef656437d35ac05
#
_cell.length_a   1.000
_cell.length_b   1.000
_cell.length_c   1.000
_cell.angle_alpha   90.00
_cell.angle_beta   90.00
_cell.angle_gamma   90.00
#
_symmetry.space_group_name_H-M   'P 1'
#
loop_
_entity.id
_entity.type
_entity.pdbx_description
1 polymer ?
#
loop_
_entity_poly.entity_id
_entity_poly.type
_entity_poly.pdbx_seq_one_letter_code
_entity_poly.pdbx_strand_id
1 'polypeptide(L)'
;MSDNENRPTSGYVENINNESDFVVARADSGFTNISECYVSRSGFTRLFTSVRYGKRYMLKCLKTDFLYTPVYHQALLKEFEIGLQLDHPNICRTISMEPVGELGECIVMEYVDGETLEAAVKGGNMTEEKARKIADQLLDAMEYMHAKQTVHRDIKPSNIMLTHRGGDVKLIDFGLSDSETFCVLKIPAGTYGYMAPEQLKPGAQSDPRADIYSFGKVLEYMAEAVRSKQLMRVGRKCAAADRVQRPADIAQVRLLMADKGRSLVVVNALLVALALVLLVIIGVLLNARQTTSADAVNTDSVSAGAANKVMDSSLW
;
A
#
# COMPACT_ATOMS: atom_id res chain seq x y z
N MET A 1 -31.34 -44.78 74.23
CA MET A 1 -31.34 -43.36 73.89
C MET A 1 -30.01 -43.09 73.21
N SER A 2 -30.02 -43.25 71.90
CA SER A 2 -30.06 -42.25 70.85
C SER A 2 -28.71 -41.49 70.76
N ASP A 3 -28.04 -41.29 69.75
CA ASP A 3 -28.37 -41.13 68.33
C ASP A 3 -27.16 -41.40 67.46
N ASN A 4 -27.49 -41.87 66.34
CA ASN A 4 -26.63 -42.27 65.29
C ASN A 4 -26.40 -41.01 64.36
N GLU A 5 -25.19 -40.57 64.08
CA GLU A 5 -24.90 -39.70 62.99
C GLU A 5 -23.98 -40.37 61.99
N ASN A 6 -24.59 -40.79 60.93
CA ASN A 6 -24.00 -41.31 59.72
C ASN A 6 -23.51 -40.17 58.87
N ARG A 7 -22.18 -40.03 58.71
CA ARG A 7 -21.59 -39.17 57.61
C ARG A 7 -21.12 -40.08 56.49
N PRO A 8 -21.52 -39.86 55.26
CA PRO A 8 -20.96 -40.55 54.12
C PRO A 8 -19.55 -40.02 53.83
N THR A 9 -18.55 -40.86 53.95
CA THR A 9 -17.20 -40.61 53.43
C THR A 9 -17.23 -40.64 51.93
N SER A 10 -16.85 -39.53 51.35
CA SER A 10 -16.60 -39.26 49.94
C SER A 10 -15.55 -40.22 49.39
N GLY A 11 -15.98 -41.17 48.58
CA GLY A 11 -15.12 -41.96 47.72
C GLY A 11 -14.88 -41.28 46.39
N TYR A 12 -13.83 -40.52 46.30
CA TYR A 12 -13.27 -40.05 45.02
C TYR A 12 -11.73 -40.08 45.07
N VAL A 13 -11.16 -41.24 45.14
CA VAL A 13 -9.78 -41.53 44.70
C VAL A 13 -9.70 -43.02 44.39
N GLU A 14 -10.10 -43.43 43.20
CA GLU A 14 -9.63 -44.68 42.63
C GLU A 14 -9.69 -44.60 41.11
N ASN A 15 -8.56 -44.98 40.49
CA ASN A 15 -8.34 -45.27 39.08
C ASN A 15 -7.91 -44.10 38.16
N ILE A 16 -6.74 -43.56 38.45
CA ILE A 16 -5.89 -42.99 37.37
C ILE A 16 -4.80 -44.03 37.06
N ASN A 17 -5.17 -45.13 36.42
CA ASN A 17 -4.22 -46.09 35.82
C ASN A 17 -4.90 -46.81 34.63
N ASN A 18 -5.31 -46.04 33.61
CA ASN A 18 -5.50 -46.55 32.27
C ASN A 18 -5.01 -45.48 31.27
N GLU A 19 -3.76 -45.64 30.88
CA GLU A 19 -3.13 -44.85 29.81
C GLU A 19 -3.75 -45.06 28.40
N SER A 20 -4.86 -45.81 28.31
CA SER A 20 -5.49 -46.17 27.03
C SER A 20 -6.78 -45.42 26.70
N ASP A 21 -7.29 -44.54 27.56
CA ASP A 21 -8.56 -43.84 27.33
C ASP A 21 -8.45 -42.30 27.21
N PHE A 22 -7.26 -41.76 26.94
CA PHE A 22 -7.21 -40.46 26.26
C PHE A 22 -7.60 -40.66 24.79
N VAL A 23 -8.85 -40.96 24.55
CA VAL A 23 -9.53 -40.49 23.34
C VAL A 23 -9.50 -38.97 23.49
N VAL A 24 -8.49 -38.34 22.88
CA VAL A 24 -8.55 -36.91 22.57
C VAL A 24 -9.83 -36.77 21.77
N ALA A 25 -10.94 -36.46 22.46
CA ALA A 25 -12.14 -35.97 21.81
C ALA A 25 -11.63 -34.83 20.95
N ARG A 26 -11.56 -35.02 19.61
CA ARG A 26 -11.30 -33.94 18.67
C ARG A 26 -12.31 -32.88 19.04
N ALA A 27 -11.85 -31.85 19.72
CA ALA A 27 -12.72 -30.75 20.14
C ALA A 27 -13.44 -30.29 18.88
N ASP A 28 -14.76 -30.44 18.86
CA ASP A 28 -15.57 -29.91 17.78
C ASP A 28 -15.22 -28.41 17.72
N SER A 29 -14.56 -28.00 16.65
CA SER A 29 -14.09 -26.63 16.48
C SER A 29 -15.25 -25.62 16.49
N GLY A 30 -16.50 -26.11 16.55
CA GLY A 30 -17.72 -25.31 16.54
C GLY A 30 -17.96 -24.57 15.23
N PHE A 31 -17.14 -24.82 14.21
CA PHE A 31 -17.40 -24.27 12.87
C PHE A 31 -18.45 -25.08 12.13
N THR A 32 -19.44 -24.38 11.57
CA THR A 32 -20.53 -24.92 10.75
C THR A 32 -20.54 -24.25 9.39
N ASN A 33 -21.33 -24.77 8.44
CA ASN A 33 -21.47 -24.23 7.09
C ASN A 33 -20.11 -24.02 6.40
N ILE A 34 -19.19 -24.98 6.56
CA ILE A 34 -17.88 -24.94 5.95
C ILE A 34 -18.05 -25.21 4.44
N SER A 35 -17.66 -24.22 3.62
CA SER A 35 -17.78 -24.27 2.16
C SER A 35 -16.50 -23.79 1.51
N GLU A 36 -15.92 -24.61 0.63
CA GLU A 36 -14.72 -24.23 -0.12
C GLU A 36 -15.06 -23.08 -1.09
N CYS A 37 -14.30 -21.99 -1.04
CA CYS A 37 -14.50 -20.83 -1.88
C CYS A 37 -13.32 -20.55 -2.82
N TYR A 38 -12.14 -21.07 -2.52
CA TYR A 38 -10.96 -20.89 -3.35
C TYR A 38 -9.93 -21.99 -3.16
N VAL A 39 -9.34 -22.46 -4.26
CA VAL A 39 -8.18 -23.35 -4.27
C VAL A 39 -7.06 -22.67 -5.05
N SER A 40 -5.93 -22.46 -4.42
CA SER A 40 -4.76 -21.88 -5.09
C SER A 40 -4.31 -22.76 -6.26
N ARG A 41 -4.23 -22.24 -7.47
CA ARG A 41 -3.84 -23.04 -8.65
C ARG A 41 -2.40 -23.53 -8.57
N SER A 42 -1.49 -22.69 -8.12
CA SER A 42 -0.05 -22.96 -8.06
C SER A 42 0.51 -23.01 -6.63
N GLY A 43 -0.27 -22.57 -5.63
CA GLY A 43 0.08 -22.63 -4.22
C GLY A 43 -0.40 -23.91 -3.53
N PHE A 44 -0.11 -24.03 -2.26
CA PHE A 44 -0.34 -25.20 -1.41
C PHE A 44 -1.57 -25.05 -0.49
N THR A 45 -2.27 -23.92 -0.54
CA THR A 45 -3.41 -23.60 0.32
C THR A 45 -4.75 -23.60 -0.39
N ARG A 46 -5.81 -23.72 0.38
CA ARG A 46 -7.21 -23.57 0.01
C ARG A 46 -7.96 -22.76 1.08
N LEU A 47 -9.02 -22.08 0.67
CA LEU A 47 -9.80 -21.21 1.52
C LEU A 47 -11.24 -21.71 1.62
N PHE A 48 -11.80 -21.62 2.83
CA PHE A 48 -13.19 -21.95 3.11
C PHE A 48 -13.87 -20.79 3.85
N THR A 49 -15.14 -20.57 3.52
CA THR A 49 -16.01 -19.80 4.39
C THR A 49 -16.61 -20.71 5.46
N SER A 50 -16.83 -20.19 6.63
CA SER A 50 -17.41 -20.91 7.75
C SER A 50 -18.20 -19.99 8.67
N VAL A 51 -19.03 -20.57 9.55
CA VAL A 51 -19.80 -19.86 10.55
C VAL A 51 -19.50 -20.43 11.93
N ARG A 52 -19.23 -19.57 12.93
CA ARG A 52 -19.10 -19.93 14.34
C ARG A 52 -19.79 -18.85 15.18
N TYR A 53 -20.69 -19.26 16.10
CA TYR A 53 -21.48 -18.33 16.91
C TYR A 53 -22.24 -17.26 16.11
N GLY A 54 -22.79 -17.65 14.96
CA GLY A 54 -23.53 -16.75 14.07
C GLY A 54 -22.69 -15.75 13.27
N LYS A 55 -21.36 -15.78 13.40
CA LYS A 55 -20.42 -14.91 12.69
C LYS A 55 -19.66 -15.68 11.61
N ARG A 56 -19.48 -15.07 10.44
CA ARG A 56 -18.68 -15.64 9.33
C ARG A 56 -17.18 -15.48 9.56
N TYR A 57 -16.44 -16.50 9.17
CA TYR A 57 -14.97 -16.54 9.20
C TYR A 57 -14.43 -17.09 7.89
N MET A 58 -13.18 -16.76 7.60
CA MET A 58 -12.40 -17.39 6.54
C MET A 58 -11.42 -18.37 7.20
N LEU A 59 -11.39 -19.60 6.68
CA LEU A 59 -10.41 -20.60 7.08
C LEU A 59 -9.41 -20.80 5.95
N LYS A 60 -8.12 -20.68 6.24
CA LYS A 60 -7.03 -20.97 5.31
C LYS A 60 -6.29 -22.20 5.78
N CYS A 61 -6.27 -23.25 4.96
CA CYS A 61 -5.62 -24.51 5.30
C CYS A 61 -4.84 -25.08 4.11
N LEU A 62 -4.05 -26.10 4.36
CA LEU A 62 -3.30 -26.80 3.33
C LEU A 62 -4.24 -27.60 2.43
N LYS A 63 -3.85 -27.78 1.19
CA LYS A 63 -4.46 -28.80 0.32
C LYS A 63 -4.17 -30.19 0.87
N THR A 64 -5.04 -31.12 0.59
CA THR A 64 -4.94 -32.52 1.06
C THR A 64 -3.57 -33.13 0.77
N ASP A 65 -3.01 -32.89 -0.40
CA ASP A 65 -1.72 -33.43 -0.84
C ASP A 65 -0.52 -32.89 -0.02
N PHE A 66 -0.70 -31.81 0.71
CA PHE A 66 0.35 -31.12 1.47
C PHE A 66 0.18 -31.20 2.99
N LEU A 67 -0.93 -31.77 3.48
CA LEU A 67 -1.24 -31.85 4.92
C LEU A 67 -0.14 -32.47 5.77
N TYR A 68 0.57 -33.46 5.22
CA TYR A 68 1.62 -34.22 5.93
C TYR A 68 3.04 -33.81 5.51
N THR A 69 3.19 -32.71 4.79
CA THR A 69 4.49 -32.25 4.32
C THR A 69 5.01 -31.13 5.22
N PRO A 70 6.05 -31.37 6.05
CA PRO A 70 6.49 -30.44 7.09
C PRO A 70 6.79 -29.03 6.61
N VAL A 71 7.40 -28.87 5.41
CA VAL A 71 7.76 -27.56 4.86
C VAL A 71 6.55 -26.66 4.62
N TYR A 72 5.42 -27.24 4.15
CA TYR A 72 4.20 -26.45 3.95
C TYR A 72 3.48 -26.15 5.24
N HIS A 73 3.54 -27.05 6.22
CA HIS A 73 3.03 -26.80 7.56
C HIS A 73 3.78 -25.65 8.24
N GLN A 74 5.10 -25.64 8.15
CA GLN A 74 5.94 -24.55 8.66
C GLN A 74 5.62 -23.23 7.95
N ALA A 75 5.40 -23.25 6.62
CA ALA A 75 5.01 -22.08 5.87
C ALA A 75 3.66 -21.50 6.34
N LEU A 76 2.65 -22.37 6.58
CA LEU A 76 1.35 -21.97 7.10
C LEU A 76 1.46 -21.41 8.52
N LEU A 77 2.25 -22.05 9.39
CA LEU A 77 2.50 -21.57 10.75
C LEU A 77 3.18 -20.20 10.76
N LYS A 78 4.16 -20.00 9.88
CA LYS A 78 4.86 -18.73 9.76
C LYS A 78 3.96 -17.60 9.27
N GLU A 79 3.08 -17.89 8.31
CA GLU A 79 2.04 -16.95 7.88
C GLU A 79 1.11 -16.56 9.03
N PHE A 80 0.70 -17.55 9.85
CA PHE A 80 -0.11 -17.30 11.03
C PHE A 80 0.60 -16.40 12.03
N GLU A 81 1.86 -16.69 12.38
CA GLU A 81 2.66 -15.90 13.33
C GLU A 81 2.78 -14.44 12.89
N ILE A 82 3.04 -14.20 11.60
CA ILE A 82 3.11 -12.87 11.03
C ILE A 82 1.76 -12.17 11.09
N GLY A 83 0.70 -12.83 10.62
CA GLY A 83 -0.65 -12.27 10.58
C GLY A 83 -1.20 -11.93 11.96
N LEU A 84 -0.88 -12.74 12.98
CA LEU A 84 -1.32 -12.53 14.38
C LEU A 84 -0.75 -11.23 14.98
N GLN A 85 0.43 -10.77 14.52
CA GLN A 85 1.07 -9.53 14.99
C GLN A 85 0.49 -8.27 14.34
N LEU A 86 -0.32 -8.42 13.30
CA LEU A 86 -0.84 -7.31 12.51
C LEU A 86 -2.29 -7.01 12.89
N ASP A 87 -2.52 -5.83 13.47
CA ASP A 87 -3.87 -5.31 13.80
C ASP A 87 -4.01 -3.90 13.21
N HIS A 88 -4.64 -3.81 12.05
CA HIS A 88 -4.80 -2.56 11.32
C HIS A 88 -6.10 -2.60 10.50
N PRO A 89 -6.88 -1.49 10.40
CA PRO A 89 -8.17 -1.48 9.69
C PRO A 89 -8.08 -1.92 8.23
N ASN A 90 -6.97 -1.68 7.56
CA ASN A 90 -6.76 -2.04 6.14
C ASN A 90 -5.97 -3.34 5.94
N ILE A 91 -5.82 -4.15 6.99
CA ILE A 91 -5.22 -5.49 6.94
C ILE A 91 -6.28 -6.50 7.38
N CYS A 92 -6.37 -7.64 6.70
CA CYS A 92 -7.24 -8.75 7.10
C CYS A 92 -6.73 -9.35 8.41
N ARG A 93 -7.60 -9.37 9.43
CA ARG A 93 -7.23 -9.81 10.76
C ARG A 93 -7.09 -11.32 10.85
N THR A 94 -5.95 -11.80 11.29
CA THR A 94 -5.73 -13.18 11.73
C THR A 94 -6.21 -13.32 13.18
N ILE A 95 -6.95 -14.39 13.49
CA ILE A 95 -7.63 -14.56 14.77
C ILE A 95 -7.01 -15.68 15.58
N SER A 96 -6.90 -16.89 15.00
CA SER A 96 -6.34 -18.08 15.62
C SER A 96 -5.82 -19.05 14.58
N MET A 97 -5.10 -20.08 15.06
CA MET A 97 -4.80 -21.27 14.28
C MET A 97 -5.28 -22.47 15.10
N GLU A 98 -6.10 -23.30 14.49
CA GLU A 98 -6.75 -24.41 15.20
C GLU A 98 -7.12 -25.55 14.23
N PRO A 99 -7.19 -26.80 14.71
CA PRO A 99 -7.62 -27.92 13.88
C PRO A 99 -9.13 -27.82 13.60
N VAL A 100 -9.51 -28.01 12.34
CA VAL A 100 -10.91 -27.95 11.88
C VAL A 100 -11.25 -29.25 11.15
N GLY A 101 -11.74 -30.25 11.88
CA GLY A 101 -12.17 -31.54 11.33
C GLY A 101 -11.13 -32.17 10.40
N GLU A 102 -11.56 -32.53 9.19
CA GLU A 102 -10.69 -33.15 8.18
C GLU A 102 -9.80 -32.14 7.43
N LEU A 103 -10.01 -30.84 7.63
CA LEU A 103 -9.18 -29.82 6.99
C LEU A 103 -7.78 -29.71 7.60
N GLY A 104 -7.55 -30.31 8.79
CA GLY A 104 -6.32 -30.18 9.54
C GLY A 104 -6.19 -28.81 10.20
N GLU A 105 -4.94 -28.35 10.41
CA GLU A 105 -4.65 -27.03 10.95
C GLU A 105 -5.08 -25.92 9.98
N CYS A 106 -5.90 -25.01 10.49
CA CYS A 106 -6.43 -23.88 9.72
C CYS A 106 -6.08 -22.55 10.40
N ILE A 107 -5.63 -21.56 9.62
CA ILE A 107 -5.63 -20.18 10.05
C ILE A 107 -7.07 -19.66 9.98
N VAL A 108 -7.59 -19.20 11.11
CA VAL A 108 -8.90 -18.53 11.20
C VAL A 108 -8.71 -17.03 11.02
N MET A 109 -9.40 -16.46 10.06
CA MET A 109 -9.30 -15.03 9.72
C MET A 109 -10.68 -14.39 9.72
N GLU A 110 -10.73 -13.06 9.82
CA GLU A 110 -11.97 -12.33 9.58
C GLU A 110 -12.51 -12.61 8.16
N TYR A 111 -13.82 -12.73 8.06
CA TYR A 111 -14.48 -12.78 6.76
C TYR A 111 -14.63 -11.36 6.23
N VAL A 112 -13.99 -11.05 5.11
CA VAL A 112 -14.14 -9.76 4.43
C VAL A 112 -15.33 -9.86 3.47
N ASP A 113 -16.41 -9.15 3.78
CA ASP A 113 -17.59 -9.02 2.91
C ASP A 113 -17.29 -8.01 1.81
N GLY A 114 -16.77 -8.49 0.69
CA GLY A 114 -16.25 -7.63 -0.38
C GLY A 114 -15.82 -8.41 -1.61
N GLU A 115 -15.21 -7.71 -2.54
CA GLU A 115 -14.62 -8.26 -3.76
C GLU A 115 -13.14 -7.88 -3.88
N THR A 116 -12.38 -8.59 -4.71
CA THR A 116 -10.98 -8.22 -4.96
C THR A 116 -10.90 -6.96 -5.81
N LEU A 117 -9.81 -6.20 -5.66
CA LEU A 117 -9.53 -5.05 -6.54
C LEU A 117 -9.51 -5.46 -8.01
N GLU A 118 -9.06 -6.68 -8.31
CA GLU A 118 -9.09 -7.22 -9.66
C GLU A 118 -10.52 -7.34 -10.20
N ALA A 119 -11.46 -7.86 -9.40
CA ALA A 119 -12.87 -7.98 -9.76
C ALA A 119 -13.52 -6.60 -9.90
N ALA A 120 -13.27 -5.68 -8.96
CA ALA A 120 -13.80 -4.32 -9.00
C ALA A 120 -13.37 -3.55 -10.25
N VAL A 121 -12.11 -3.67 -10.66
CA VAL A 121 -11.60 -3.03 -11.89
C VAL A 121 -12.23 -3.66 -13.13
N LYS A 122 -12.31 -5.00 -13.20
CA LYS A 122 -12.96 -5.71 -14.31
C LYS A 122 -14.46 -5.40 -14.40
N GLY A 123 -15.11 -5.14 -13.29
CA GLY A 123 -16.52 -4.71 -13.21
C GLY A 123 -16.79 -3.31 -13.76
N GLY A 124 -15.76 -2.52 -14.08
CA GLY A 124 -15.87 -1.23 -14.76
C GLY A 124 -16.34 -0.05 -13.89
N ASN A 125 -16.53 -0.25 -12.58
CA ASN A 125 -17.04 0.77 -11.65
C ASN A 125 -15.94 1.52 -10.90
N MET A 126 -14.70 1.51 -11.41
CA MET A 126 -13.57 2.22 -10.81
C MET A 126 -13.58 3.69 -11.23
N THR A 127 -13.53 4.60 -10.25
CA THR A 127 -13.36 6.05 -10.44
C THR A 127 -11.99 6.50 -9.94
N GLU A 128 -11.53 7.67 -10.38
CA GLU A 128 -10.25 8.22 -9.89
C GLU A 128 -10.28 8.47 -8.37
N GLU A 129 -11.42 8.89 -7.84
CA GLU A 129 -11.61 9.09 -6.40
C GLU A 129 -11.47 7.76 -5.63
N LYS A 130 -12.14 6.69 -6.09
CA LYS A 130 -11.99 5.35 -5.51
C LYS A 130 -10.54 4.86 -5.60
N ALA A 131 -9.89 5.04 -6.75
CA ALA A 131 -8.50 4.63 -6.93
C ALA A 131 -7.55 5.35 -5.97
N ARG A 132 -7.77 6.66 -5.70
CA ARG A 132 -7.00 7.42 -4.71
C ARG A 132 -7.27 6.94 -3.29
N LYS A 133 -8.53 6.72 -2.92
CA LYS A 133 -8.89 6.17 -1.61
C LYS A 133 -8.21 4.82 -1.37
N ILE A 134 -8.26 3.93 -2.37
CA ILE A 134 -7.61 2.62 -2.31
C ILE A 134 -6.10 2.77 -2.14
N ALA A 135 -5.47 3.67 -2.91
CA ALA A 135 -4.04 3.93 -2.81
C ALA A 135 -3.65 4.45 -1.42
N ASP A 136 -4.40 5.41 -0.87
CA ASP A 136 -4.12 5.98 0.45
C ASP A 136 -4.25 4.92 1.55
N GLN A 137 -5.32 4.13 1.56
CA GLN A 137 -5.52 3.06 2.55
C GLN A 137 -4.50 1.92 2.42
N LEU A 138 -4.04 1.61 1.19
CA LEU A 138 -2.98 0.64 0.98
C LEU A 138 -1.63 1.16 1.50
N LEU A 139 -1.35 2.46 1.33
CA LEU A 139 -0.17 3.10 1.92
C LEU A 139 -0.23 3.09 3.45
N ASP A 140 -1.41 3.27 4.07
CA ASP A 140 -1.58 3.16 5.53
C ASP A 140 -1.23 1.76 6.02
N ALA A 141 -1.72 0.72 5.35
CA ALA A 141 -1.39 -0.67 5.67
C ALA A 141 0.11 -0.97 5.53
N MET A 142 0.72 -0.53 4.42
CA MET A 142 2.14 -0.73 4.15
C MET A 142 3.02 0.00 5.18
N GLU A 143 2.69 1.25 5.52
CA GLU A 143 3.43 2.03 6.52
C GLU A 143 3.41 1.34 7.89
N TYR A 144 2.24 0.84 8.31
CA TYR A 144 2.09 0.07 9.55
C TYR A 144 2.92 -1.22 9.55
N MET A 145 2.91 -1.97 8.44
CA MET A 145 3.68 -3.21 8.33
C MET A 145 5.19 -2.93 8.33
N HIS A 146 5.64 -1.94 7.56
CA HIS A 146 7.06 -1.57 7.48
C HIS A 146 7.60 -1.07 8.82
N ALA A 147 6.79 -0.33 9.62
CA ALA A 147 7.14 0.06 10.98
C ALA A 147 7.34 -1.15 11.91
N LYS A 148 6.65 -2.28 11.63
CA LYS A 148 6.83 -3.57 12.30
C LYS A 148 7.90 -4.47 11.65
N GLN A 149 8.70 -3.92 10.74
CA GLN A 149 9.73 -4.65 9.99
C GLN A 149 9.18 -5.84 9.17
N THR A 150 7.91 -5.78 8.81
CA THR A 150 7.23 -6.77 7.98
C THR A 150 7.12 -6.25 6.56
N VAL A 151 7.55 -7.05 5.57
CA VAL A 151 7.41 -6.77 4.14
C VAL A 151 6.46 -7.81 3.55
N HIS A 152 5.43 -7.36 2.82
CA HIS A 152 4.38 -8.24 2.31
C HIS A 152 4.83 -9.16 1.17
N ARG A 153 5.60 -8.61 0.21
CA ARG A 153 6.21 -9.29 -0.96
C ARG A 153 5.24 -9.80 -2.04
N ASP A 154 3.93 -9.82 -1.81
CA ASP A 154 2.94 -10.27 -2.77
C ASP A 154 1.75 -9.30 -2.89
N ILE A 155 2.01 -8.00 -2.89
CA ILE A 155 0.97 -6.98 -3.12
C ILE A 155 0.57 -7.02 -4.59
N LYS A 156 -0.70 -7.37 -4.85
CA LYS A 156 -1.30 -7.48 -6.19
C LYS A 156 -2.82 -7.31 -6.11
N PRO A 157 -3.53 -7.01 -7.21
CA PRO A 157 -4.97 -6.75 -7.18
C PRO A 157 -5.82 -7.89 -6.62
N SER A 158 -5.38 -9.15 -6.74
CA SER A 158 -6.10 -10.30 -6.17
C SER A 158 -5.92 -10.45 -4.66
N ASN A 159 -4.89 -9.82 -4.06
CA ASN A 159 -4.62 -9.83 -2.62
C ASN A 159 -5.12 -8.55 -1.91
N ILE A 160 -5.86 -7.71 -2.61
CA ILE A 160 -6.48 -6.49 -2.08
C ILE A 160 -7.99 -6.68 -2.17
N MET A 161 -8.67 -6.80 -1.03
CA MET A 161 -10.12 -6.84 -0.94
C MET A 161 -10.69 -5.43 -0.75
N LEU A 162 -11.83 -5.17 -1.35
CA LEU A 162 -12.60 -3.94 -1.17
C LEU A 162 -13.94 -4.32 -0.53
N THR A 163 -14.23 -3.79 0.65
CA THR A 163 -15.47 -4.09 1.36
C THR A 163 -16.69 -3.56 0.60
N HIS A 164 -17.79 -4.32 0.56
CA HIS A 164 -19.05 -3.85 -0.06
C HIS A 164 -19.61 -2.62 0.64
N ARG A 165 -19.40 -2.50 1.95
CA ARG A 165 -19.75 -1.31 2.71
C ARG A 165 -18.54 -0.40 2.84
N GLY A 166 -18.59 0.78 2.25
CA GLY A 166 -17.52 1.79 2.30
C GLY A 166 -16.44 1.64 1.23
N GLY A 167 -16.23 0.48 0.61
CA GLY A 167 -15.14 0.26 -0.34
C GLY A 167 -13.77 0.37 0.32
N ASP A 168 -13.67 -0.08 1.58
CA ASP A 168 -12.42 0.00 2.34
C ASP A 168 -11.51 -1.15 2.00
N VAL A 169 -10.20 -0.86 1.93
CA VAL A 169 -9.16 -1.84 1.63
C VAL A 169 -8.98 -2.80 2.80
N LYS A 170 -8.85 -4.08 2.47
CA LYS A 170 -8.35 -5.14 3.33
C LYS A 170 -7.25 -5.91 2.58
N LEU A 171 -6.00 -5.71 2.96
CA LEU A 171 -4.87 -6.44 2.42
C LEU A 171 -4.88 -7.85 3.01
N ILE A 172 -4.78 -8.86 2.16
CA ILE A 172 -4.88 -10.28 2.52
C ILE A 172 -3.62 -11.03 2.10
N ASP A 173 -3.39 -12.21 2.67
CA ASP A 173 -2.38 -13.20 2.26
C ASP A 173 -0.93 -12.79 2.55
N PHE A 174 -0.41 -13.21 3.70
CA PHE A 174 0.96 -12.98 4.15
C PHE A 174 1.91 -14.16 3.90
N GLY A 175 1.51 -15.13 3.07
CA GLY A 175 2.25 -16.38 2.84
C GLY A 175 3.65 -16.21 2.26
N LEU A 176 3.99 -15.05 1.70
CA LEU A 176 5.33 -14.73 1.18
C LEU A 176 6.09 -13.69 2.02
N SER A 177 5.51 -13.25 3.14
CA SER A 177 6.12 -12.20 3.96
C SER A 177 7.40 -12.65 4.68
N ASP A 178 7.59 -13.98 4.86
CA ASP A 178 8.83 -14.54 5.40
C ASP A 178 9.85 -14.85 4.30
N SER A 179 11.13 -14.48 4.54
CA SER A 179 12.21 -14.66 3.56
C SER A 179 12.60 -16.11 3.34
N GLU A 180 12.55 -16.94 4.37
CA GLU A 180 12.88 -18.36 4.28
C GLU A 180 11.80 -19.12 3.52
N THR A 181 10.55 -18.87 3.86
CA THR A 181 9.39 -19.41 3.17
C THR A 181 9.35 -19.01 1.70
N PHE A 182 9.69 -17.76 1.38
CA PHE A 182 9.77 -17.27 0.01
C PHE A 182 10.77 -18.03 -0.86
N CYS A 183 11.94 -18.41 -0.31
CA CYS A 183 12.96 -19.15 -1.04
C CYS A 183 12.57 -20.61 -1.32
N VAL A 184 11.72 -21.19 -0.48
CA VAL A 184 11.34 -22.61 -0.57
C VAL A 184 10.10 -22.81 -1.45
N LEU A 185 9.17 -21.87 -1.43
CA LEU A 185 7.92 -21.95 -2.17
C LEU A 185 8.12 -21.52 -3.63
N LYS A 186 7.63 -22.33 -4.56
CA LYS A 186 7.61 -21.96 -5.98
C LYS A 186 6.67 -20.76 -6.18
N ILE A 187 7.19 -19.67 -6.73
CA ILE A 187 6.45 -18.45 -7.02
C ILE A 187 5.34 -18.75 -8.04
N PRO A 188 4.07 -18.43 -7.76
CA PRO A 188 2.99 -18.58 -8.73
C PRO A 188 3.21 -17.73 -9.99
N ALA A 189 3.01 -18.32 -11.17
CA ALA A 189 3.27 -17.66 -12.47
C ALA A 189 2.54 -16.29 -12.64
N GLY A 190 1.36 -16.10 -12.05
CA GLY A 190 0.60 -14.84 -12.09
C GLY A 190 1.19 -13.69 -11.26
N THR A 191 2.13 -13.97 -10.36
CA THR A 191 2.71 -12.98 -9.43
C THR A 191 3.86 -12.19 -10.08
N TYR A 192 4.50 -12.72 -11.12
CA TYR A 192 5.68 -12.10 -11.75
C TYR A 192 5.49 -10.63 -12.18
N GLY A 193 4.29 -10.25 -12.64
CA GLY A 193 3.99 -8.89 -13.09
C GLY A 193 4.00 -7.82 -11.99
N TYR A 194 3.85 -8.23 -10.72
CA TYR A 194 3.80 -7.35 -9.55
C TYR A 194 5.03 -7.47 -8.66
N MET A 195 5.84 -8.49 -8.84
CA MET A 195 7.02 -8.78 -8.03
C MET A 195 8.21 -7.94 -8.45
N ALA A 196 8.91 -7.36 -7.48
CA ALA A 196 10.10 -6.56 -7.74
C ALA A 196 11.25 -7.42 -8.33
N PRO A 197 12.01 -6.90 -9.31
CA PRO A 197 13.05 -7.67 -10.00
C PRO A 197 14.11 -8.29 -9.09
N GLU A 198 14.45 -7.60 -7.98
CA GLU A 198 15.40 -8.12 -6.99
C GLU A 198 14.86 -9.33 -6.22
N GLN A 199 13.55 -9.46 -6.05
CA GLN A 199 12.94 -10.61 -5.37
C GLN A 199 13.10 -11.92 -6.15
N LEU A 200 13.33 -11.84 -7.45
CA LEU A 200 13.54 -13.00 -8.33
C LEU A 200 14.97 -13.57 -8.23
N LYS A 201 15.87 -12.88 -7.51
CA LYS A 201 17.25 -13.31 -7.35
C LYS A 201 17.39 -14.28 -6.17
N PRO A 202 18.16 -15.37 -6.29
CA PRO A 202 18.46 -16.24 -5.15
C PRO A 202 19.08 -15.45 -4.00
N GLY A 203 18.62 -15.71 -2.76
CA GLY A 203 19.12 -15.02 -1.57
C GLY A 203 18.69 -13.55 -1.42
N ALA A 204 17.63 -13.14 -2.11
CA ALA A 204 17.09 -11.78 -1.99
C ALA A 204 16.75 -11.44 -0.53
N GLN A 205 17.39 -10.39 -0.01
CA GLN A 205 17.08 -9.87 1.32
C GLN A 205 15.73 -9.13 1.32
N SER A 206 15.07 -9.10 2.48
CA SER A 206 13.85 -8.34 2.68
C SER A 206 14.14 -6.84 2.59
N ASP A 207 13.49 -6.14 1.66
CA ASP A 207 13.60 -4.71 1.48
C ASP A 207 12.18 -4.12 1.32
N PRO A 208 11.73 -3.18 2.16
CA PRO A 208 10.40 -2.54 2.05
C PRO A 208 10.12 -1.92 0.67
N ARG A 209 11.16 -1.57 -0.09
CA ARG A 209 11.02 -1.03 -1.45
C ARG A 209 10.53 -2.07 -2.46
N ALA A 210 10.51 -3.37 -2.11
CA ALA A 210 9.83 -4.38 -2.90
C ALA A 210 8.31 -4.17 -2.89
N ASP A 211 7.74 -3.86 -1.73
CA ASP A 211 6.31 -3.52 -1.62
C ASP A 211 5.98 -2.21 -2.34
N ILE A 212 6.89 -1.22 -2.29
CA ILE A 212 6.72 0.04 -3.05
C ILE A 212 6.68 -0.24 -4.56
N TYR A 213 7.49 -1.17 -5.06
CA TYR A 213 7.39 -1.60 -6.47
C TYR A 213 6.03 -2.21 -6.78
N SER A 214 5.60 -3.17 -5.95
CA SER A 214 4.31 -3.86 -6.13
C SER A 214 3.13 -2.88 -6.04
N PHE A 215 3.17 -1.94 -5.10
CA PHE A 215 2.23 -0.82 -5.01
C PHE A 215 2.22 0.01 -6.30
N GLY A 216 3.40 0.33 -6.84
CA GLY A 216 3.54 1.03 -8.11
C GLY A 216 2.83 0.32 -9.25
N LYS A 217 2.96 -1.01 -9.33
CA LYS A 217 2.28 -1.85 -10.33
C LYS A 217 0.75 -1.88 -10.13
N VAL A 218 0.28 -1.95 -8.88
CA VAL A 218 -1.15 -1.83 -8.55
C VAL A 218 -1.68 -0.46 -8.94
N LEU A 219 -0.90 0.59 -8.71
CA LEU A 219 -1.28 1.96 -9.07
C LEU A 219 -1.35 2.16 -10.59
N GLU A 220 -0.41 1.59 -11.36
CA GLU A 220 -0.46 1.56 -12.83
C GLU A 220 -1.74 0.86 -13.31
N TYR A 221 -2.06 -0.31 -12.74
CA TYR A 221 -3.26 -1.08 -13.09
C TYR A 221 -4.55 -0.28 -12.86
N MET A 222 -4.67 0.39 -11.70
CA MET A 222 -5.82 1.28 -11.43
C MET A 222 -5.82 2.50 -12.34
N ALA A 223 -4.64 3.09 -12.60
CA ALA A 223 -4.49 4.28 -13.43
C ALA A 223 -4.94 4.06 -14.88
N GLU A 224 -4.71 2.87 -15.43
CA GLU A 224 -5.21 2.46 -16.75
C GLU A 224 -6.74 2.44 -16.78
N ALA A 225 -7.37 1.82 -15.77
CA ALA A 225 -8.82 1.72 -15.67
C ALA A 225 -9.50 3.10 -15.59
N VAL A 226 -8.92 4.04 -14.81
CA VAL A 226 -9.49 5.38 -14.62
C VAL A 226 -8.89 6.45 -15.55
N ARG A 227 -7.94 6.08 -16.41
CA ARG A 227 -7.21 6.97 -17.34
C ARG A 227 -6.52 8.15 -16.65
N SER A 228 -6.02 7.95 -15.42
CA SER A 228 -5.34 8.99 -14.65
C SER A 228 -3.85 9.06 -14.97
N LYS A 229 -3.44 10.15 -15.64
CA LYS A 229 -2.02 10.42 -15.95
C LYS A 229 -1.18 10.63 -14.69
N GLN A 230 -1.78 11.17 -13.61
CA GLN A 230 -1.07 11.41 -12.37
C GLN A 230 -0.77 10.08 -11.65
N LEU A 231 -1.79 9.22 -11.47
CA LEU A 231 -1.58 7.90 -10.84
C LEU A 231 -0.59 7.05 -11.65
N MET A 232 -0.68 7.09 -12.99
CA MET A 232 0.27 6.40 -13.87
C MET A 232 1.70 6.90 -13.67
N ARG A 233 1.92 8.22 -13.55
CA ARG A 233 3.25 8.81 -13.31
C ARG A 233 3.83 8.34 -11.97
N VAL A 234 3.03 8.37 -10.91
CA VAL A 234 3.46 7.92 -9.59
C VAL A 234 3.74 6.40 -9.59
N GLY A 235 2.84 5.62 -10.21
CA GLY A 235 3.01 4.17 -10.36
C GLY A 235 4.34 3.82 -11.01
N ARG A 236 4.67 4.43 -12.15
CA ARG A 236 5.95 4.23 -12.84
C ARG A 236 7.16 4.61 -12.00
N LYS A 237 7.07 5.67 -11.19
CA LYS A 237 8.16 6.06 -10.30
C LYS A 237 8.38 5.05 -9.19
N CYS A 238 7.30 4.52 -8.60
CA CYS A 238 7.37 3.45 -7.60
C CYS A 238 7.84 2.13 -8.20
N ALA A 239 7.40 1.79 -9.42
CA ALA A 239 7.73 0.56 -10.13
C ALA A 239 9.03 0.65 -10.95
N ALA A 240 9.97 1.54 -10.60
CA ALA A 240 11.27 1.60 -11.24
C ALA A 240 12.03 0.26 -11.03
N ALA A 241 12.62 -0.28 -12.11
CA ALA A 241 13.34 -1.57 -12.06
C ALA A 241 14.51 -1.52 -11.07
N ASP A 242 15.27 -0.44 -11.09
CA ASP A 242 16.33 -0.19 -10.10
C ASP A 242 15.70 0.35 -8.81
N ARG A 243 15.87 -0.40 -7.72
CA ARG A 243 15.36 -0.05 -6.39
C ARG A 243 15.85 1.30 -5.86
N VAL A 244 17.04 1.75 -6.29
CA VAL A 244 17.60 3.04 -5.86
C VAL A 244 16.82 4.22 -6.46
N GLN A 245 16.19 4.02 -7.61
CA GLN A 245 15.37 5.03 -8.28
C GLN A 245 13.95 5.13 -7.73
N ARG A 246 13.51 4.16 -6.91
CA ARG A 246 12.21 4.19 -6.23
C ARG A 246 12.23 5.18 -5.06
N PRO A 247 11.05 5.61 -4.57
CA PRO A 247 10.94 6.25 -3.26
C PRO A 247 11.58 5.36 -2.19
N ALA A 248 12.27 5.96 -1.23
CA ALA A 248 12.95 5.21 -0.17
C ALA A 248 11.97 4.64 0.87
N ASP A 249 10.84 5.32 1.07
CA ASP A 249 9.83 5.01 2.07
C ASP A 249 8.42 5.47 1.63
N ILE A 250 7.42 5.12 2.46
CA ILE A 250 6.02 5.47 2.21
C ILE A 250 5.79 6.98 2.28
N ALA A 251 6.51 7.71 3.10
CA ALA A 251 6.37 9.17 3.20
C ALA A 251 6.72 9.85 1.86
N GLN A 252 7.77 9.40 1.19
CA GLN A 252 8.12 9.89 -0.15
C GLN A 252 7.06 9.52 -1.20
N VAL A 253 6.45 8.33 -1.11
CA VAL A 253 5.33 7.95 -1.99
C VAL A 253 4.15 8.90 -1.79
N ARG A 254 3.79 9.23 -0.55
CA ARG A 254 2.71 10.18 -0.24
C ARG A 254 2.98 11.57 -0.80
N LEU A 255 4.22 12.06 -0.74
CA LEU A 255 4.59 13.34 -1.37
C LEU A 255 4.38 13.31 -2.89
N LEU A 256 4.73 12.20 -3.57
CA LEU A 256 4.46 12.02 -4.99
C LEU A 256 2.96 11.96 -5.31
N MET A 257 2.16 11.34 -4.45
CA MET A 257 0.69 11.28 -4.60
C MET A 257 0.04 12.66 -4.41
N ALA A 258 0.56 13.49 -3.51
CA ALA A 258 0.07 14.85 -3.26
C ALA A 258 0.44 15.84 -4.38
N ASP A 259 1.57 15.62 -5.07
CA ASP A 259 2.02 16.47 -6.17
C ASP A 259 1.11 16.34 -7.40
N LYS A 260 0.20 17.30 -7.55
CA LYS A 260 -0.73 17.37 -8.70
C LYS A 260 -0.07 17.78 -10.02
N GLY A 261 1.25 17.90 -10.08
CA GLY A 261 1.99 18.31 -11.26
C GLY A 261 1.75 19.76 -11.69
N ARG A 262 0.97 20.53 -10.93
CA ARG A 262 0.64 21.93 -11.20
C ARG A 262 1.74 22.89 -10.76
N SER A 263 2.61 22.48 -9.83
CA SER A 263 3.64 23.35 -9.26
C SER A 263 4.62 23.84 -10.30
N LEU A 264 5.11 22.99 -11.20
CA LEU A 264 6.12 23.38 -12.19
C LEU A 264 5.53 24.30 -13.27
N VAL A 265 4.31 24.07 -13.71
CA VAL A 265 3.62 24.92 -14.71
C VAL A 265 3.31 26.29 -14.11
N VAL A 266 2.83 26.34 -12.87
CA VAL A 266 2.54 27.61 -12.17
C VAL A 266 3.83 28.37 -11.89
N VAL A 267 4.89 27.72 -11.43
CA VAL A 267 6.21 28.35 -11.19
C VAL A 267 6.78 28.91 -12.52
N ASN A 268 6.74 28.13 -13.59
CA ASN A 268 7.21 28.59 -14.90
C ASN A 268 6.36 29.77 -15.42
N ALA A 269 5.04 29.74 -15.27
CA ALA A 269 4.16 30.84 -15.65
C ALA A 269 4.47 32.12 -14.84
N LEU A 270 4.72 32.01 -13.55
CA LEU A 270 5.12 33.13 -12.69
C LEU A 270 6.49 33.68 -13.07
N LEU A 271 7.47 32.82 -13.39
CA LEU A 271 8.79 33.24 -13.85
C LEU A 271 8.71 34.00 -15.20
N VAL A 272 7.90 33.52 -16.16
CA VAL A 272 7.67 34.20 -17.42
C VAL A 272 6.99 35.56 -17.21
N ALA A 273 5.96 35.60 -16.35
CA ALA A 273 5.29 36.87 -16.01
C ALA A 273 6.26 37.86 -15.36
N LEU A 274 7.11 37.43 -14.45
CA LEU A 274 8.13 38.26 -13.81
C LEU A 274 9.15 38.79 -14.84
N ALA A 275 9.61 37.93 -15.75
CA ALA A 275 10.54 38.32 -16.81
C ALA A 275 9.92 39.41 -17.73
N LEU A 276 8.63 39.27 -18.09
CA LEU A 276 7.92 40.29 -18.90
C LEU A 276 7.80 41.62 -18.14
N VAL A 277 7.49 41.59 -16.84
CA VAL A 277 7.44 42.83 -16.03
C VAL A 277 8.80 43.50 -15.98
N LEU A 278 9.89 42.76 -15.79
CA LEU A 278 11.25 43.30 -15.80
C LEU A 278 11.62 43.93 -17.14
N LEU A 279 11.24 43.29 -18.26
CA LEU A 279 11.46 43.86 -19.60
C LEU A 279 10.72 45.21 -19.80
N VAL A 280 9.48 45.32 -19.33
CA VAL A 280 8.71 46.56 -19.37
C VAL A 280 9.40 47.65 -18.52
N ILE A 281 9.84 47.32 -17.29
CA ILE A 281 10.54 48.26 -16.43
C ILE A 281 11.84 48.75 -17.09
N ILE A 282 12.63 47.83 -17.66
CA ILE A 282 13.86 48.20 -18.39
C ILE A 282 13.55 49.11 -19.57
N GLY A 283 12.51 48.81 -20.36
CA GLY A 283 12.07 49.63 -21.46
C GLY A 283 11.67 51.05 -21.04
N VAL A 284 10.93 51.17 -19.94
CA VAL A 284 10.54 52.48 -19.36
C VAL A 284 11.77 53.27 -18.91
N LEU A 285 12.71 52.59 -18.20
CA LEU A 285 13.95 53.25 -17.71
C LEU A 285 14.85 53.69 -18.86
N LEU A 286 14.96 52.92 -19.93
CA LEU A 286 15.71 53.31 -21.16
C LEU A 286 15.08 54.49 -21.86
N ASN A 287 13.75 54.50 -21.99
CA ASN A 287 13.02 55.61 -22.59
C ASN A 287 13.16 56.91 -21.75
N ALA A 288 13.05 56.78 -20.41
CA ALA A 288 13.27 57.92 -19.51
C ALA A 288 14.69 58.50 -19.61
N ARG A 289 15.71 57.66 -19.80
CA ARG A 289 17.09 58.14 -20.04
C ARG A 289 17.25 58.86 -21.38
N GLN A 290 16.56 58.40 -22.44
CA GLN A 290 16.62 59.08 -23.75
C GLN A 290 15.94 60.47 -23.70
N THR A 291 14.82 60.60 -22.99
CA THR A 291 14.15 61.91 -22.83
C THR A 291 15.01 62.91 -22.04
N THR A 292 15.63 62.48 -20.94
CA THR A 292 16.55 63.37 -20.18
C THR A 292 17.79 63.75 -20.95
N SER A 293 18.29 62.93 -21.84
CA SER A 293 19.43 63.22 -22.71
C SER A 293 19.06 64.19 -23.82
N ALA A 294 17.82 64.14 -24.35
CA ALA A 294 17.32 65.03 -25.37
C ALA A 294 17.06 66.45 -24.82
N ASP A 295 16.55 66.52 -23.54
CA ASP A 295 16.33 67.84 -22.91
C ASP A 295 17.65 68.50 -22.51
N ALA A 296 18.70 67.78 -22.15
CA ALA A 296 20.02 68.33 -21.89
C ALA A 296 20.68 68.92 -23.13
N VAL A 297 20.53 68.30 -24.30
CA VAL A 297 21.05 68.78 -25.58
C VAL A 297 20.29 70.06 -26.02
N ASN A 298 18.99 70.14 -25.70
CA ASN A 298 18.19 71.32 -26.07
C ASN A 298 18.47 72.56 -25.20
N THR A 299 18.82 72.36 -23.92
CA THR A 299 19.22 73.42 -22.98
C THR A 299 20.59 74.01 -23.36
N ASP A 300 21.55 73.20 -23.83
CA ASP A 300 22.84 73.66 -24.29
C ASP A 300 22.77 74.46 -25.59
N SER A 301 21.86 74.09 -26.50
CA SER A 301 21.64 74.86 -27.76
C SER A 301 20.97 76.25 -27.56
N VAL A 302 20.09 76.33 -26.51
CA VAL A 302 19.47 77.61 -26.14
C VAL A 302 20.46 78.53 -25.42
N SER A 303 21.37 78.03 -24.61
CA SER A 303 22.43 78.83 -23.95
C SER A 303 23.48 79.34 -24.95
N ALA A 304 23.85 78.53 -25.94
CA ALA A 304 24.78 78.93 -27.00
C ALA A 304 24.19 80.03 -27.97
N GLY A 305 22.87 79.95 -28.23
CA GLY A 305 22.15 80.96 -29.01
C GLY A 305 22.01 82.32 -28.31
N ALA A 306 21.94 82.35 -26.97
CA ALA A 306 21.87 83.57 -26.15
C ALA A 306 23.21 84.25 -26.03
N ALA A 307 24.34 83.52 -25.99
CA ALA A 307 25.68 84.07 -25.92
C ALA A 307 26.12 84.78 -27.22
N ASN A 308 25.64 84.27 -28.38
CA ASN A 308 25.97 84.95 -29.72
C ASN A 308 25.17 86.22 -29.97
N LYS A 309 24.06 86.49 -29.29
CA LYS A 309 23.22 87.67 -29.45
C LYS A 309 23.68 88.88 -28.62
N VAL A 310 24.55 88.67 -27.64
CA VAL A 310 25.09 89.73 -26.77
C VAL A 310 26.39 90.35 -27.34
N MET A 311 27.06 89.69 -28.32
CA MET A 311 28.32 90.14 -28.90
C MET A 311 28.13 91.04 -30.09
N ASP A 312 26.92 91.23 -30.63
CA ASP A 312 26.66 92.07 -31.87
C ASP A 312 26.05 93.48 -31.56
N SER A 313 25.99 93.88 -30.25
CA SER A 313 25.43 95.19 -29.85
C SER A 313 26.41 96.18 -29.26
N SER A 314 27.75 95.96 -29.46
CA SER A 314 28.78 96.89 -28.93
C SER A 314 29.73 97.36 -30.01
N LEU A 315 29.20 97.80 -31.18
CA LEU A 315 29.89 98.63 -32.11
C LEU A 315 28.85 99.56 -32.80
N TRP A 316 28.71 100.73 -32.25
CA TRP A 316 28.44 102.11 -32.74
C TRP A 316 28.02 103.03 -31.61
#